data_1e89fe47d5b3d6b8c1952e6d0ea2758e
#
_entry.id   1e89fe47d5b3d6b8c1952e6d0ea2758e
#
_cell.length_a   1.000
_cell.length_b   1.000
_cell.length_c   1.000
_cell.angle_alpha   90.00
_cell.angle_beta   90.00
_cell.angle_gamma   90.00
#
_symmetry.space_group_name_H-M   'P 1'
#
loop_
_entity.id
_entity.type
_entity.pdbx_description
1 polymer ?
#
loop_
_entity_poly.entity_id
_entity_poly.type
_entity_poly.pdbx_seq_one_letter_code
_entity_poly.pdbx_strand_id
1 'polypeptide(L)'
;DSAVSRGLGDVYKRQWIELEVAKAIKSGREYIEWTTPSGFVVRQRYYKKKVERIQLQLLGRCDLSVAVEDGKEVDINRHKAATAPNLIHSLDASLLHLAVRSFDEPIALIHDSVLSRCCDMDKLSAIIRETYMLLFAEHDYLKTFALYVGAETEPPIIGDLQPETVIESTYFFC
;
A
#
# COMPACT_ATOMS: atom_id res chain seq x y z
N ASP A 1 -15.10 -9.00 22.21
CA ASP A 1 -14.78 -7.55 22.21
C ASP A 1 -13.49 -7.19 21.45
N SER A 2 -12.46 -8.07 21.41
CA SER A 2 -11.19 -7.76 20.74
C SER A 2 -11.28 -7.68 19.21
N ALA A 3 -12.10 -8.47 18.54
CA ALA A 3 -12.22 -8.48 17.07
C ALA A 3 -12.96 -7.24 16.55
N VAL A 4 -13.98 -6.77 17.26
CA VAL A 4 -14.72 -5.55 16.92
C VAL A 4 -13.83 -4.32 17.12
N SER A 5 -13.04 -4.29 18.18
CA SER A 5 -12.10 -3.20 18.46
C SER A 5 -11.01 -3.09 17.39
N ARG A 6 -10.48 -4.23 16.88
CA ARG A 6 -9.48 -4.23 15.78
C ARG A 6 -10.08 -3.70 14.48
N GLY A 7 -11.28 -4.13 14.11
CA GLY A 7 -11.95 -3.63 12.90
C GLY A 7 -12.22 -2.11 12.94
N LEU A 8 -12.58 -1.57 14.11
CA LEU A 8 -12.79 -0.12 14.28
C LEU A 8 -11.47 0.65 14.16
N GLY A 9 -10.35 0.14 14.69
CA GLY A 9 -9.04 0.76 14.56
C GLY A 9 -8.58 0.86 13.11
N ASP A 10 -8.78 -0.18 12.31
CA ASP A 10 -8.39 -0.21 10.89
C ASP A 10 -9.27 0.71 10.04
N VAL A 11 -10.58 0.78 10.33
CA VAL A 11 -11.49 1.73 9.69
C VAL A 11 -11.07 3.17 9.99
N TYR A 12 -10.68 3.47 11.23
CA TYR A 12 -10.25 4.80 11.64
C TYR A 12 -8.94 5.23 10.94
N LYS A 13 -7.95 4.33 10.86
CA LYS A 13 -6.69 4.58 10.14
C LYS A 13 -6.95 4.89 8.66
N ARG A 14 -7.79 4.08 8.01
CA ARG A 14 -8.17 4.29 6.62
C ARG A 14 -8.88 5.63 6.43
N GLN A 15 -9.85 5.97 7.28
CA GLN A 15 -10.58 7.23 7.21
C GLN A 15 -9.64 8.45 7.38
N TRP A 16 -8.68 8.35 8.30
CA TRP A 16 -7.67 9.39 8.50
C TRP A 16 -6.84 9.61 7.23
N ILE A 17 -6.31 8.54 6.63
CA ILE A 17 -5.55 8.61 5.36
C ILE A 17 -6.42 9.26 4.27
N GLU A 18 -7.67 8.84 4.10
CA GLU A 18 -8.59 9.37 3.10
C GLU A 18 -8.86 10.87 3.30
N LEU A 19 -8.99 11.34 4.53
CA LEU A 19 -9.22 12.74 4.86
C LEU A 19 -7.99 13.61 4.55
N GLU A 20 -6.81 13.19 4.99
CA GLU A 20 -5.57 13.96 4.76
C GLU A 20 -5.20 14.00 3.26
N VAL A 21 -5.38 12.90 2.54
CA VAL A 21 -5.23 12.88 1.07
C VAL A 21 -6.21 13.83 0.39
N ALA A 22 -7.47 13.85 0.81
CA ALA A 22 -8.46 14.76 0.23
C ALA A 22 -8.09 16.24 0.46
N LYS A 23 -7.57 16.58 1.63
CA LYS A 23 -7.08 17.94 1.95
C LYS A 23 -5.88 18.29 1.07
N ALA A 24 -4.91 17.38 0.96
CA ALA A 24 -3.71 17.60 0.16
C ALA A 24 -4.03 17.82 -1.32
N ILE A 25 -4.94 17.06 -1.90
CA ILE A 25 -5.37 17.27 -3.30
C ILE A 25 -6.17 18.57 -3.43
N LYS A 26 -7.05 18.90 -2.48
CA LYS A 26 -7.80 20.17 -2.51
C LYS A 26 -6.91 21.41 -2.36
N SER A 27 -5.76 21.29 -1.69
CA SER A 27 -4.77 22.38 -1.60
C SER A 27 -3.99 22.62 -2.90
N GLY A 28 -4.27 21.86 -3.97
CA GLY A 28 -3.68 22.04 -5.30
C GLY A 28 -2.58 21.04 -5.67
N ARG A 29 -2.38 19.98 -4.90
CA ARG A 29 -1.45 18.91 -5.29
C ARG A 29 -2.06 18.07 -6.41
N GLU A 30 -1.28 17.78 -7.44
CA GLU A 30 -1.71 16.93 -8.56
C GLU A 30 -1.53 15.43 -8.29
N TYR A 31 -0.65 15.08 -7.35
CA TYR A 31 -0.30 13.71 -7.00
C TYR A 31 0.01 13.58 -5.50
N ILE A 32 -0.06 12.36 -5.02
CA ILE A 32 0.42 11.97 -3.69
C ILE A 32 1.68 11.13 -3.88
N GLU A 33 2.72 11.46 -3.13
CA GLU A 33 4.02 10.81 -3.20
C GLU A 33 4.52 10.45 -1.80
N TRP A 34 5.17 9.30 -1.68
CA TRP A 34 5.89 8.91 -0.48
C TRP A 34 7.09 8.04 -0.83
N THR A 35 8.08 8.01 0.04
CA THR A 35 9.21 7.10 -0.08
C THR A 35 9.02 5.91 0.85
N THR A 36 9.21 4.72 0.31
CA THR A 36 9.11 3.48 1.07
C THR A 36 10.37 3.26 1.93
N PRO A 37 10.31 2.41 2.97
CA PRO A 37 11.50 2.08 3.77
C PRO A 37 12.66 1.45 2.96
N SER A 38 12.35 0.79 1.84
CA SER A 38 13.37 0.28 0.90
C SER A 38 13.98 1.37 0.01
N GLY A 39 13.56 2.64 0.14
CA GLY A 39 14.06 3.77 -0.64
C GLY A 39 13.34 3.97 -1.99
N PHE A 40 12.31 3.20 -2.29
CA PHE A 40 11.55 3.35 -3.53
C PHE A 40 10.54 4.51 -3.41
N VAL A 41 10.49 5.39 -4.42
CA VAL A 41 9.54 6.49 -4.47
C VAL A 41 8.26 6.04 -5.16
N VAL A 42 7.17 6.05 -4.41
CA VAL A 42 5.82 5.76 -4.92
C VAL A 42 5.13 7.07 -5.24
N ARG A 43 4.67 7.21 -6.48
CA ARG A 43 3.90 8.38 -6.93
C ARG A 43 2.55 7.95 -7.44
N GLN A 44 1.50 8.42 -6.79
CA GLN A 44 0.11 8.14 -7.13
C GLN A 44 -0.50 9.34 -7.82
N ARG A 45 -0.92 9.18 -9.08
CA ARG A 45 -1.49 10.24 -9.91
C ARG A 45 -2.71 9.72 -10.64
N TYR A 46 -3.87 10.27 -10.34
CA TYR A 46 -5.14 9.88 -10.96
C TYR A 46 -5.90 11.11 -11.47
N TYR A 47 -6.32 11.00 -12.72
CA TYR A 47 -7.17 11.99 -13.36
C TYR A 47 -8.56 11.42 -13.63
N LYS A 48 -9.56 12.30 -13.71
CA LYS A 48 -10.90 11.95 -14.18
C LYS A 48 -10.82 11.55 -15.64
N LYS A 49 -11.43 10.42 -16.00
CA LYS A 49 -11.46 9.95 -17.38
C LYS A 49 -12.62 10.60 -18.12
N LYS A 50 -12.39 11.04 -19.35
CA LYS A 50 -13.45 11.36 -20.29
C LYS A 50 -14.02 10.05 -20.84
N VAL A 51 -15.31 9.87 -20.69
CA VAL A 51 -16.01 8.69 -21.18
C VAL A 51 -16.91 9.11 -22.35
N GLU A 52 -16.69 8.52 -23.51
CA GLU A 52 -17.55 8.66 -24.68
C GLU A 52 -18.44 7.43 -24.81
N ARG A 53 -19.71 7.67 -25.13
CA ARG A 53 -20.68 6.61 -25.40
C ARG A 53 -20.71 6.35 -26.90
N ILE A 54 -20.31 5.16 -27.31
CA ILE A 54 -20.33 4.70 -28.69
C ILE A 54 -21.48 3.75 -28.86
N GLN A 55 -22.37 4.05 -29.80
CA GLN A 55 -23.46 3.13 -30.17
C GLN A 55 -22.99 2.19 -31.29
N LEU A 56 -22.97 0.92 -30.99
CA LEU A 56 -22.64 -0.14 -31.96
C LEU A 56 -23.94 -0.81 -32.42
N GLN A 57 -24.10 -0.96 -33.77
CA GLN A 57 -25.24 -1.64 -34.39
C GLN A 57 -24.86 -3.00 -34.96
N LEU A 58 -23.96 -3.74 -34.34
CA LEU A 58 -23.38 -4.94 -34.96
C LEU A 58 -24.26 -6.20 -34.81
N LEU A 59 -25.08 -6.33 -33.81
CA LEU A 59 -25.99 -7.47 -33.54
C LEU A 59 -27.22 -7.01 -32.72
N GLY A 60 -27.66 -5.76 -32.92
CA GLY A 60 -28.61 -5.07 -32.12
C GLY A 60 -27.97 -3.79 -31.55
N ARG A 61 -28.78 -2.98 -30.88
CA ARG A 61 -28.29 -1.71 -30.30
C ARG A 61 -27.50 -2.00 -29.01
N CYS A 62 -26.21 -1.78 -29.03
CA CYS A 62 -25.34 -1.88 -27.85
C CYS A 62 -24.68 -0.53 -27.58
N ASP A 63 -24.87 0.01 -26.37
CA ASP A 63 -24.24 1.24 -25.94
C ASP A 63 -22.97 0.89 -25.17
N LEU A 64 -21.79 1.21 -25.73
CA LEU A 64 -20.49 0.99 -25.14
C LEU A 64 -19.95 2.31 -24.55
N SER A 65 -19.54 2.29 -23.30
CA SER A 65 -18.86 3.42 -22.66
C SER A 65 -17.34 3.20 -22.70
N VAL A 66 -16.65 3.96 -23.52
CA VAL A 66 -15.19 3.83 -23.69
C VAL A 66 -14.50 5.03 -23.06
N ALA A 67 -13.49 4.79 -22.25
CA ALA A 67 -12.62 5.85 -21.75
C ALA A 67 -11.64 6.26 -22.88
N VAL A 68 -11.80 7.46 -23.40
CA VAL A 68 -11.06 7.93 -24.59
C VAL A 68 -9.77 8.64 -24.18
N GLU A 69 -9.78 9.37 -23.09
CA GLU A 69 -8.67 10.21 -22.67
C GLU A 69 -8.67 10.44 -21.16
N ASP A 70 -7.49 10.55 -20.55
CA ASP A 70 -7.39 11.06 -19.19
C ASP A 70 -7.68 12.58 -19.19
N GLY A 71 -8.63 12.99 -18.35
CA GLY A 71 -8.94 14.40 -18.18
C GLY A 71 -7.78 15.14 -17.51
N LYS A 72 -7.82 16.47 -17.56
CA LYS A 72 -6.83 17.33 -16.86
C LYS A 72 -7.19 17.52 -15.38
N GLU A 73 -8.38 17.14 -14.97
CA GLU A 73 -8.89 17.31 -13.62
C GLU A 73 -8.51 16.12 -12.74
N VAL A 74 -7.92 16.39 -11.57
CA VAL A 74 -7.51 15.37 -10.60
C VAL A 74 -8.73 14.67 -10.02
N ASP A 75 -8.71 13.34 -9.98
CA ASP A 75 -9.76 12.52 -9.37
C ASP A 75 -9.51 12.32 -7.88
N ILE A 76 -10.09 13.18 -7.06
CA ILE A 76 -9.96 13.13 -5.59
C ILE A 76 -10.50 11.81 -5.01
N ASN A 77 -11.63 11.31 -5.53
CA ASN A 77 -12.25 10.10 -5.00
C ASN A 77 -11.36 8.88 -5.24
N ARG A 78 -10.77 8.79 -6.42
CA ARG A 78 -9.84 7.71 -6.74
C ARG A 78 -8.55 7.80 -5.92
N HIS A 79 -8.02 9.00 -5.69
CA HIS A 79 -6.89 9.20 -4.78
C HIS A 79 -7.21 8.71 -3.37
N LYS A 80 -8.33 9.13 -2.80
CA LYS A 80 -8.77 8.68 -1.47
C LYS A 80 -8.86 7.16 -1.37
N ALA A 81 -9.60 6.54 -2.29
CA ALA A 81 -9.84 5.10 -2.24
C ALA A 81 -8.57 4.26 -2.44
N ALA A 82 -7.63 4.74 -3.26
CA ALA A 82 -6.44 3.98 -3.62
C ALA A 82 -5.24 4.19 -2.67
N THR A 83 -5.16 5.30 -1.93
CA THR A 83 -3.95 5.61 -1.16
C THR A 83 -3.71 4.61 -0.02
N ALA A 84 -4.73 4.28 0.77
CA ALA A 84 -4.55 3.36 1.89
C ALA A 84 -4.07 1.97 1.44
N PRO A 85 -4.72 1.28 0.47
CA PRO A 85 -4.21 0.01 -0.02
C PRO A 85 -2.83 0.12 -0.69
N ASN A 86 -2.56 1.19 -1.47
CA ASN A 86 -1.25 1.36 -2.10
C ASN A 86 -0.14 1.60 -1.08
N LEU A 87 -0.43 2.30 0.03
CA LEU A 87 0.53 2.49 1.12
C LEU A 87 0.90 1.14 1.75
N ILE A 88 -0.09 0.30 2.08
CA ILE A 88 0.16 -1.02 2.66
C ILE A 88 0.92 -1.92 1.67
N HIS A 89 0.48 -2.02 0.40
CA HIS A 89 1.19 -2.82 -0.62
C HIS A 89 2.63 -2.33 -0.83
N SER A 90 2.90 -1.03 -0.68
CA SER A 90 4.27 -0.50 -0.78
C SER A 90 5.15 -0.90 0.40
N LEU A 91 4.57 -1.12 1.59
CA LEU A 91 5.27 -1.65 2.76
C LEU A 91 5.56 -3.14 2.59
N ASP A 92 4.60 -3.93 2.09
CA ASP A 92 4.79 -5.36 1.79
C ASP A 92 5.90 -5.55 0.75
N ALA A 93 5.88 -4.74 -0.32
CA ALA A 93 6.95 -4.74 -1.31
C ALA A 93 8.31 -4.34 -0.72
N SER A 94 8.33 -3.40 0.23
CA SER A 94 9.56 -2.98 0.91
C SER A 94 10.13 -4.09 1.78
N LEU A 95 9.28 -4.83 2.47
CA LEU A 95 9.68 -6.02 3.24
C LEU A 95 10.43 -7.01 2.35
N LEU A 96 9.83 -7.34 1.19
CA LEU A 96 10.46 -8.28 0.25
C LEU A 96 11.76 -7.73 -0.35
N HIS A 97 11.81 -6.44 -0.73
CA HIS A 97 13.03 -5.81 -1.23
C HIS A 97 14.18 -5.88 -0.21
N LEU A 98 13.90 -5.60 1.06
CA LEU A 98 14.89 -5.64 2.11
C LEU A 98 15.32 -7.08 2.43
N ALA A 99 14.38 -8.04 2.47
CA ALA A 99 14.67 -9.44 2.69
C ALA A 99 15.54 -10.04 1.58
N VAL A 100 15.22 -9.75 0.30
CA VAL A 100 16.02 -10.20 -0.85
C VAL A 100 17.43 -9.62 -0.82
N ARG A 101 17.58 -8.38 -0.38
CA ARG A 101 18.92 -7.77 -0.24
C ARG A 101 19.82 -8.51 0.76
N SER A 102 19.22 -9.17 1.75
CA SER A 102 19.92 -9.92 2.79
C SER A 102 20.03 -11.42 2.49
N PHE A 103 19.51 -11.87 1.34
CA PHE A 103 19.44 -13.27 0.95
C PHE A 103 20.31 -13.54 -0.28
N ASP A 104 21.43 -14.24 -0.10
CA ASP A 104 22.46 -14.46 -1.13
C ASP A 104 22.18 -15.65 -2.05
N GLU A 105 21.06 -16.37 -1.83
CA GLU A 105 20.71 -17.56 -2.59
C GLU A 105 19.73 -17.25 -3.73
N PRO A 106 19.56 -18.17 -4.71
CA PRO A 106 18.60 -17.96 -5.80
C PRO A 106 17.17 -17.78 -5.29
N ILE A 107 16.53 -16.69 -5.73
CA ILE A 107 15.19 -16.31 -5.33
C ILE A 107 14.42 -15.76 -6.53
N ALA A 108 13.12 -16.00 -6.57
CA ALA A 108 12.21 -15.36 -7.49
C ALA A 108 11.01 -14.78 -6.73
N LEU A 109 10.57 -13.62 -7.13
CA LEU A 109 9.42 -12.92 -6.53
C LEU A 109 8.29 -12.85 -7.55
N ILE A 110 7.08 -13.18 -7.12
CA ILE A 110 5.84 -12.99 -7.89
C ILE A 110 4.85 -12.29 -6.99
N HIS A 111 4.69 -10.98 -7.16
CA HIS A 111 3.89 -10.11 -6.29
C HIS A 111 4.34 -10.20 -4.81
N ASP A 112 3.53 -10.81 -3.97
CA ASP A 112 3.74 -11.04 -2.54
C ASP A 112 4.29 -12.44 -2.23
N SER A 113 4.47 -13.27 -3.26
CA SER A 113 4.95 -14.64 -3.13
C SER A 113 6.44 -14.75 -3.42
N VAL A 114 7.11 -15.61 -2.66
CA VAL A 114 8.55 -15.85 -2.74
C VAL A 114 8.80 -17.30 -3.11
N LEU A 115 9.67 -17.52 -4.08
CA LEU A 115 10.10 -18.83 -4.53
C LEU A 115 11.61 -18.99 -4.33
N SER A 116 12.02 -20.05 -3.66
CA SER A 116 13.43 -20.42 -3.49
C SER A 116 13.59 -21.94 -3.47
N ARG A 117 14.85 -22.42 -3.39
CA ARG A 117 15.11 -23.85 -3.27
C ARG A 117 14.64 -24.36 -1.90
N CYS A 118 14.16 -25.60 -1.83
CA CYS A 118 13.68 -26.20 -0.58
C CYS A 118 14.74 -26.20 0.54
N CYS A 119 16.01 -26.35 0.22
CA CYS A 119 17.11 -26.33 1.20
C CYS A 119 17.35 -24.94 1.81
N ASP A 120 16.87 -23.87 1.20
CA ASP A 120 17.09 -22.48 1.63
C ASP A 120 15.88 -21.86 2.30
N MET A 121 14.76 -22.60 2.39
CA MET A 121 13.48 -22.07 2.89
C MET A 121 13.54 -21.67 4.36
N ASP A 122 14.25 -22.42 5.20
CA ASP A 122 14.41 -22.08 6.62
C ASP A 122 15.20 -20.77 6.80
N LYS A 123 16.29 -20.60 6.02
CA LYS A 123 17.10 -19.39 6.01
C LYS A 123 16.27 -18.20 5.52
N LEU A 124 15.51 -18.38 4.46
CA LEU A 124 14.64 -17.34 3.89
C LEU A 124 13.55 -16.92 4.89
N SER A 125 12.91 -17.90 5.54
CA SER A 125 11.90 -17.67 6.58
C SER A 125 12.44 -16.84 7.73
N ALA A 126 13.63 -17.15 8.21
CA ALA A 126 14.29 -16.40 9.28
C ALA A 126 14.56 -14.94 8.85
N ILE A 127 15.12 -14.74 7.65
CA ILE A 127 15.43 -13.41 7.11
C ILE A 127 14.16 -12.57 6.94
N ILE A 128 13.07 -13.13 6.43
CA ILE A 128 11.81 -12.38 6.27
C ILE A 128 11.25 -11.95 7.63
N ARG A 129 11.31 -12.82 8.64
CA ARG A 129 10.85 -12.50 10.01
C ARG A 129 11.69 -11.39 10.66
N GLU A 130 13.01 -11.49 10.57
CA GLU A 130 13.92 -10.46 11.07
C GLU A 130 13.71 -9.12 10.37
N THR A 131 13.57 -9.16 9.04
CA THR A 131 13.30 -7.96 8.24
C THR A 131 11.97 -7.32 8.62
N TYR A 132 10.93 -8.12 8.84
CA TYR A 132 9.63 -7.64 9.31
C TYR A 132 9.76 -6.96 10.67
N MET A 133 10.41 -7.61 11.63
CA MET A 133 10.63 -7.05 12.96
C MET A 133 11.35 -5.70 12.87
N LEU A 134 12.48 -5.63 12.16
CA LEU A 134 13.25 -4.40 12.01
C LEU A 134 12.44 -3.30 11.32
N LEU A 135 11.72 -3.64 10.25
CA LEU A 135 10.92 -2.69 9.50
C LEU A 135 9.86 -2.00 10.37
N PHE A 136 9.11 -2.76 11.17
CA PHE A 136 8.03 -2.23 11.98
C PHE A 136 8.44 -1.74 13.37
N ALA A 137 9.61 -2.15 13.87
CA ALA A 137 10.19 -1.58 15.09
C ALA A 137 10.80 -0.19 14.84
N GLU A 138 11.44 0.02 13.68
CA GLU A 138 12.15 1.26 13.39
C GLU A 138 11.30 2.31 12.67
N HIS A 139 10.24 1.89 11.94
CA HIS A 139 9.46 2.77 11.07
C HIS A 139 7.99 2.87 11.46
N ASP A 140 7.60 4.05 11.95
CA ASP A 140 6.19 4.42 12.04
C ASP A 140 5.72 4.95 10.66
N TYR A 141 5.14 4.05 9.87
CA TYR A 141 4.72 4.36 8.50
C TYR A 141 3.62 5.42 8.43
N LEU A 142 2.75 5.54 9.45
CA LEU A 142 1.70 6.57 9.47
C LEU A 142 2.28 7.95 9.75
N LYS A 143 3.24 8.07 10.67
CA LYS A 143 3.95 9.33 10.90
C LYS A 143 4.76 9.75 9.69
N THR A 144 5.47 8.82 9.09
CA THR A 144 6.24 9.09 7.87
C THR A 144 5.32 9.54 6.73
N PHE A 145 4.19 8.86 6.52
CA PHE A 145 3.20 9.27 5.53
C PHE A 145 2.60 10.64 5.83
N ALA A 146 2.31 10.96 7.09
CA ALA A 146 1.83 12.27 7.52
C ALA A 146 2.76 13.41 7.09
N LEU A 147 4.07 13.21 7.22
CA LEU A 147 5.07 14.19 6.78
C LEU A 147 5.04 14.40 5.26
N TYR A 148 4.94 13.33 4.47
CA TYR A 148 4.89 13.44 3.00
C TYR A 148 3.62 14.14 2.49
N VAL A 149 2.49 13.84 3.10
CA VAL A 149 1.21 14.46 2.72
C VAL A 149 1.08 15.87 3.29
N GLY A 150 1.85 16.22 4.34
CA GLY A 150 1.70 17.46 5.10
C GLY A 150 0.40 17.45 5.88
N ALA A 151 0.15 16.36 6.62
CA ALA A 151 -1.07 16.18 7.40
C ALA A 151 -1.21 17.26 8.47
N GLU A 152 -2.42 17.77 8.63
CA GLU A 152 -2.75 18.79 9.66
C GLU A 152 -3.11 18.13 11.00
N THR A 153 -3.54 16.87 10.99
CA THR A 153 -3.94 16.13 12.18
C THR A 153 -2.93 15.04 12.52
N GLU A 154 -2.76 14.77 13.80
CA GLU A 154 -1.89 13.66 14.23
C GLU A 154 -2.38 12.32 13.68
N PRO A 155 -1.44 11.47 13.21
CA PRO A 155 -1.77 10.15 12.74
C PRO A 155 -2.27 9.26 13.89
N PRO A 156 -3.20 8.34 13.61
CA PRO A 156 -3.65 7.38 14.62
C PRO A 156 -2.52 6.42 15.02
N ILE A 157 -2.62 5.89 16.24
CA ILE A 157 -1.67 4.90 16.75
C ILE A 157 -1.71 3.63 15.88
N ILE A 158 -0.55 3.11 15.52
CA ILE A 158 -0.41 1.93 14.64
C ILE A 158 -1.05 0.70 15.29
N GLY A 159 -0.79 0.46 16.57
CA GLY A 159 -1.27 -0.67 17.36
C GLY A 159 -0.30 -0.97 18.50
N ASP A 160 -0.60 -2.00 19.25
CA ASP A 160 0.12 -2.45 20.44
C ASP A 160 0.88 -3.77 20.24
N LEU A 161 0.78 -4.37 19.02
CA LEU A 161 1.51 -5.59 18.70
C LEU A 161 3.02 -5.31 18.70
N GLN A 162 3.74 -6.10 19.48
CA GLN A 162 5.20 -6.04 19.51
C GLN A 162 5.76 -6.80 18.29
N PRO A 163 6.52 -6.14 17.38
CA PRO A 163 7.04 -6.81 16.18
C PRO A 163 7.92 -8.02 16.46
N GLU A 164 8.57 -8.06 17.62
CA GLU A 164 9.46 -9.14 18.07
C GLU A 164 8.73 -10.49 18.18
N THR A 165 7.43 -10.46 18.48
CA THR A 165 6.61 -11.70 18.60
C THR A 165 6.53 -12.49 17.29
N VAL A 166 6.83 -11.86 16.17
CA VAL A 166 6.84 -12.51 14.84
C VAL A 166 7.93 -13.57 14.73
N ILE A 167 9.06 -13.39 15.42
CA ILE A 167 10.18 -14.34 15.40
C ILE A 167 9.76 -15.68 15.96
N GLU A 168 8.98 -15.68 17.05
CA GLU A 168 8.53 -16.88 17.76
C GLU A 168 7.21 -17.45 17.21
N SER A 169 6.54 -16.74 16.31
CA SER A 169 5.26 -17.18 15.77
C SER A 169 5.40 -18.45 14.93
N THR A 170 4.59 -19.46 15.23
CA THR A 170 4.56 -20.72 14.47
C THR A 170 4.03 -20.50 13.05
N TYR A 171 3.04 -19.63 12.89
CA TYR A 171 2.39 -19.30 11.62
C TYR A 171 2.55 -17.81 11.32
N PHE A 172 3.57 -17.45 10.56
CA PHE A 172 3.79 -16.08 10.12
C PHE A 172 3.39 -15.87 8.65
N PHE A 173 3.80 -16.79 7.80
CA PHE A 173 3.38 -16.88 6.39
C PHE A 173 3.45 -18.35 5.95
N CYS A 174 2.75 -18.69 4.88
CA CYS A 174 2.69 -20.03 4.29
C CYS A 174 2.87 -19.97 2.76
#